data_810b2e6ad05b61ab2d6b05f05847984c
#
_entry.id   810b2e6ad05b61ab2d6b05f05847984c
#
_cell.length_a   1.000
_cell.length_b   1.000
_cell.length_c   1.000
_cell.angle_alpha   90.00
_cell.angle_beta   90.00
_cell.angle_gamma   90.00
#
_symmetry.space_group_name_H-M   'P 1'
#
loop_
_entity.id
_entity.type
_entity.pdbx_description
1 polymer ?
#
loop_
_entity_poly.entity_id
_entity_poly.type
_entity_poly.pdbx_seq_one_letter_code
_entity_poly.pdbx_strand_id
1 'polypeptide(L)' 'MNTDKKKMINRLKRAEGQLRGIQKMIEEDQECIDIVTQLSAVRSSINSMMGMVIA' A
#
# COMPACT_ATOMS: atom_id res chain seq x y z
N MET A 1 5.31 19.15 7.77
CA MET A 1 5.59 17.80 7.26
C MET A 1 7.04 17.33 7.38
N ASN A 2 7.94 18.16 7.80
CA ASN A 2 9.36 17.83 7.72
C ASN A 2 9.77 16.59 8.55
N THR A 3 9.26 16.45 9.76
CA THR A 3 9.65 15.36 10.65
C THR A 3 9.15 13.99 10.18
N ASP A 4 8.03 13.98 9.47
CA ASP A 4 7.38 12.75 9.03
C ASP A 4 7.64 12.40 7.58
N LYS A 5 8.40 13.25 6.89
CA LYS A 5 8.66 13.07 5.45
C LYS A 5 9.32 11.73 5.15
N LYS A 6 10.36 11.40 5.91
CA LYS A 6 11.07 10.13 5.73
C LYS A 6 10.19 8.93 6.00
N LYS A 7 9.37 9.02 7.06
CA LYS A 7 8.43 7.95 7.40
C LYS A 7 7.41 7.74 6.29
N MET A 8 6.89 8.84 5.73
CA MET A 8 5.91 8.77 4.65
C MET A 8 6.51 8.16 3.40
N ILE A 9 7.73 8.56 3.05
CA ILE A 9 8.42 7.99 1.89
C ILE A 9 8.65 6.50 2.08
N ASN A 10 9.07 6.08 3.27
CA ASN A 10 9.27 4.67 3.56
C ASN A 10 7.98 3.87 3.45
N ARG A 11 6.87 4.43 3.91
CA ARG A 11 5.55 3.79 3.80
C ARG A 11 5.12 3.70 2.34
N LEU A 12 5.39 4.74 1.54
CA LEU A 12 5.10 4.71 0.11
C LEU A 12 5.92 3.63 -0.60
N LYS A 13 7.20 3.50 -0.26
CA LYS A 13 8.04 2.44 -0.82
C LYS A 13 7.49 1.06 -0.50
N ARG A 14 6.98 0.89 0.72
CA ARG A 14 6.34 -0.37 1.11
C ARG A 14 5.09 -0.63 0.28
N ALA A 15 4.26 0.41 0.07
CA ALA A 15 3.06 0.31 -0.75
C ALA A 15 3.41 -0.02 -2.20
N GLU A 16 4.47 0.58 -2.74
CA GLU A 16 4.96 0.23 -4.08
C GLU A 16 5.28 -1.26 -4.19
N GLY A 17 6.00 -1.79 -3.21
CA GLY A 17 6.33 -3.21 -3.19
C GLY A 17 5.10 -4.10 -3.11
N GLN A 18 4.13 -3.69 -2.28
CA GLN A 18 2.86 -4.42 -2.18
C GLN A 18 2.10 -4.42 -3.50
N LEU A 19 2.07 -3.28 -4.19
CA LEU A 19 1.39 -3.19 -5.49
C LEU A 19 2.08 -4.07 -6.54
N ARG A 20 3.40 -4.12 -6.55
CA ARG A 20 4.12 -5.03 -7.44
C ARG A 20 3.79 -6.48 -7.13
N GLY A 21 3.69 -6.82 -5.85
CA GLY A 21 3.27 -8.16 -5.43
C GLY A 21 1.88 -8.51 -5.91
N ILE A 22 0.96 -7.53 -5.87
CA ILE A 22 -0.41 -7.74 -6.37
C ILE A 22 -0.42 -7.95 -7.88
N GLN A 23 0.39 -7.19 -8.62
CA GLN A 23 0.52 -7.41 -10.06
C GLN A 23 0.95 -8.86 -10.35
N LYS A 24 1.91 -9.36 -9.59
CA LYS A 24 2.38 -10.73 -9.75
C LYS A 24 1.28 -11.74 -9.42
N MET A 25 0.48 -11.47 -8.39
CA MET A 25 -0.65 -12.33 -8.06
C MET A 25 -1.63 -12.43 -9.22
N ILE A 26 -1.92 -11.31 -9.87
CA ILE A 26 -2.81 -11.28 -11.03
C ILE A 26 -2.20 -12.06 -12.19
N GLU A 27 -0.91 -11.87 -12.44
CA GLU A 27 -0.19 -12.58 -13.52
C GLU A 27 -0.19 -14.09 -13.30
N GLU A 28 -0.18 -14.51 -12.05
CA GLU A 28 -0.14 -15.93 -11.67
C GLU A 28 -1.54 -16.52 -11.46
N ASP A 29 -2.58 -15.77 -11.79
CA ASP A 29 -3.98 -16.20 -11.67
C ASP A 29 -4.35 -16.62 -10.25
N GLN A 30 -3.87 -15.89 -9.26
CA GLN A 30 -4.24 -16.11 -7.87
C GLN A 30 -5.73 -15.87 -7.66
N GLU A 31 -6.28 -16.41 -6.56
CA GLU A 31 -7.69 -16.28 -6.24
C GLU A 31 -8.09 -14.80 -6.10
N CYS A 32 -9.26 -14.45 -6.65
CA CYS A 32 -9.77 -13.10 -6.61
C CYS A 32 -9.89 -12.58 -5.17
N ILE A 33 -10.31 -13.43 -4.24
CA ILE A 33 -10.48 -13.04 -2.85
C ILE A 33 -9.15 -12.63 -2.22
N ASP A 34 -8.06 -13.31 -2.58
CA ASP A 34 -6.74 -12.98 -2.06
C ASP A 34 -6.24 -11.66 -2.63
N ILE A 35 -6.52 -11.40 -3.91
CA ILE A 35 -6.15 -10.14 -4.56
C ILE A 35 -6.91 -8.97 -3.90
N VAL A 36 -8.20 -9.12 -3.68
CA VAL A 36 -9.02 -8.10 -3.03
C VAL A 36 -8.54 -7.83 -1.61
N THR A 37 -8.17 -8.88 -0.88
CA THR A 37 -7.65 -8.75 0.48
C THR A 37 -6.37 -7.92 0.49
N GLN A 38 -5.46 -8.17 -0.45
CA GLN A 38 -4.22 -7.41 -0.55
C GLN A 38 -4.48 -5.95 -0.95
N LEU A 39 -5.40 -5.72 -1.90
CA LEU A 39 -5.77 -4.37 -2.31
C LEU A 39 -6.39 -3.60 -1.13
N SER A 40 -7.21 -4.25 -0.32
CA SER A 40 -7.81 -3.63 0.87
C SER A 40 -6.74 -3.21 1.87
N ALA A 41 -5.71 -4.03 2.03
CA ALA A 41 -4.59 -3.71 2.91
C ALA A 41 -3.84 -2.46 2.43
N VAL A 42 -3.60 -2.36 1.13
CA VAL A 42 -2.95 -1.18 0.54
C VAL A 42 -3.83 0.06 0.72
N ARG A 43 -5.12 -0.07 0.49
CA ARG A 43 -6.06 1.04 0.68
C ARG A 43 -6.02 1.56 2.11
N SER A 44 -6.04 0.67 3.09
CA SER A 44 -5.97 1.05 4.51
C SER A 44 -4.68 1.77 4.84
N SER A 45 -3.57 1.29 4.28
CA SER A 45 -2.26 1.91 4.49
C SER A 45 -2.24 3.34 3.91
N ILE A 46 -2.80 3.53 2.72
CA ILE A 46 -2.87 4.84 2.07
C ILE A 46 -3.76 5.78 2.88
N ASN A 47 -4.91 5.31 3.35
CA ASN A 47 -5.79 6.10 4.19
C ASN A 47 -5.08 6.58 5.46
N SER A 48 -4.30 5.70 6.07
CA SER A 48 -3.51 6.04 7.25
C SER A 48 -2.50 7.14 6.94
N MET A 49 -1.86 7.08 5.76
CA MET A 49 -0.91 8.10 5.33
C MET A 49 -1.58 9.45 5.10
N MET A 50 -2.78 9.44 4.56
CA MET A 50 -3.55 10.67 4.36
C MET A 50 -3.81 11.37 5.70
N GLY A 51 -4.12 10.61 6.74
CA GLY A 51 -4.26 11.15 8.08
C GLY A 51 -2.99 11.78 8.61
N MET A 52 -1.84 11.22 8.29
CA MET A 52 -0.56 11.78 8.70
C MET A 52 -0.30 13.15 8.05
N VAL A 53 -0.69 13.34 6.80
CA VAL A 53 -0.52 14.61 6.10
C VAL A 53 -1.42 15.69 6.69
N ILE A 54 -2.66 15.33 7.00
CA ILE A 54 -3.64 16.28 7.52
C ILE A 54 -3.32 16.68 8.96
N ALA A 55 -2.86 15.75 9.75
CA ALA A 55 -2.50 16.00 11.13
C ALA A 55 -1.26 16.87 11.26
#